data_5a3f4e2bc03b0b9abaab0c9497e027a1
#
_entry.id   5a3f4e2bc03b0b9abaab0c9497e027a1
#
_cell.length_a   1.000
_cell.length_b   1.000
_cell.length_c   1.000
_cell.angle_alpha   90.00
_cell.angle_beta   90.00
_cell.angle_gamma   90.00
#
_symmetry.space_group_name_H-M   'P 1'
#
loop_
_entity.id
_entity.type
_entity.pdbx_description
1 polymer ?
#
loop_
_entity_poly.entity_id
_entity_poly.type
_entity_poly.pdbx_seq_one_letter_code
_entity_poly.pdbx_strand_id
1 'polypeptide(L)'
;LIRRQRQMCIRDRCLDSWLYDDMQPFMHVEALDTYRFLREQVETGYFETLIEKYLLHNPHASVVVIEPERGLNAKREETLAEKLAAYKDSLSKEEIKQLIADTKHLKQYQEEPSPKEDLAKIPMLKREDMKREAAPLYNTMKKCGDTTVVHHEMFSNGIDYLRILFDIRDMEIKDLPYVGILKYILGYMDTERYGFSELANEINIHTGGISASCGVYPHVKKPEDMQFMFELRVKTLASELPQAMDLLREIIMTTKISDEKRLSEIIAQLRSRVEAAFDGSGHSVASMRALSYFSRAAYYQEATAGISFYELVADLDEHFNEKKDALIAQLEKMVQTIFVPERMIVSVVCEEADYQAVEAQIAFLLKNLYPSKEIVKERSLPELHLEKKNEGFMDASQVQYVARAGNYVRHGFSYHGALRILKVIMGYDYLWINVRVKGGAYGCMNSYMRNGDTYFVSYRDPNLKKTDEIYDGIPVSYTHLRAHETLSDL
;
A
#
# COMPACT_ATOMS: atom_id res chain seq x y z
N LEU A 1 6.46 -15.31 -9.32
CA LEU A 1 6.47 -14.40 -8.14
C LEU A 1 6.15 -15.16 -6.85
N ILE A 2 5.09 -15.98 -6.81
CA ILE A 2 4.66 -16.71 -5.59
C ILE A 2 5.71 -17.73 -5.12
N ARG A 3 6.37 -18.48 -6.02
CA ARG A 3 7.46 -19.38 -5.63
C ARG A 3 8.68 -18.66 -5.05
N ARG A 4 9.06 -17.51 -5.60
CA ARG A 4 10.17 -16.71 -5.04
C ARG A 4 9.81 -16.09 -3.69
N GLN A 5 8.60 -15.59 -3.51
CA GLN A 5 8.12 -15.08 -2.21
C GLN A 5 8.07 -16.18 -1.15
N ARG A 6 7.60 -17.40 -1.49
CA ARG A 6 7.60 -18.53 -0.55
C ARG A 6 9.03 -18.93 -0.13
N GLN A 7 9.96 -18.99 -1.07
CA GLN A 7 11.36 -19.27 -0.75
C GLN A 7 11.98 -18.19 0.13
N MET A 8 11.69 -16.93 -0.10
CA MET A 8 12.14 -15.83 0.77
C MET A 8 11.53 -15.95 2.16
N CYS A 9 10.22 -16.14 2.29
CA CYS A 9 9.56 -16.27 3.59
C CYS A 9 10.06 -17.47 4.40
N ILE A 10 10.29 -18.61 3.77
CA ILE A 10 10.84 -19.80 4.47
C ILE A 10 12.29 -19.52 4.90
N ARG A 11 13.11 -18.99 4.01
CA ARG A 11 14.49 -18.62 4.32
C ARG A 11 14.57 -17.62 5.48
N ASP A 12 13.76 -16.57 5.43
CA ASP A 12 13.77 -15.51 6.44
C ASP A 12 13.34 -16.09 7.80
N ARG A 13 12.31 -16.94 7.84
CA ARG A 13 11.91 -17.64 9.08
C ARG A 13 12.95 -18.61 9.60
N CYS A 14 13.70 -19.28 8.72
CA CYS A 14 14.82 -20.11 9.15
C CYS A 14 15.93 -19.24 9.75
N LEU A 15 16.23 -18.08 9.14
CA LEU A 15 17.23 -17.16 9.67
C LEU A 15 16.86 -16.57 11.03
N ASP A 16 15.58 -16.37 11.32
CA ASP A 16 15.11 -15.84 12.61
C ASP A 16 15.57 -16.67 13.82
N SER A 17 15.71 -18.00 13.67
CA SER A 17 16.24 -18.88 14.70
C SER A 17 17.72 -19.22 14.46
N TRP A 18 18.11 -19.47 13.23
CA TRP A 18 19.46 -19.92 12.88
C TRP A 18 20.57 -18.93 13.24
N LEU A 19 20.26 -17.63 13.19
CA LEU A 19 21.22 -16.58 13.62
C LEU A 19 21.57 -16.63 15.10
N TYR A 20 20.75 -17.30 15.92
CA TYR A 20 20.90 -17.40 17.36
C TYR A 20 21.23 -18.82 17.84
N ASP A 21 20.81 -19.85 17.09
CA ASP A 21 21.04 -21.25 17.45
C ASP A 21 21.20 -22.08 16.17
N ASP A 22 22.45 -22.49 15.89
CA ASP A 22 22.81 -23.31 14.72
C ASP A 22 22.12 -24.67 14.70
N MET A 23 21.67 -25.17 15.86
CA MET A 23 21.00 -26.47 15.98
C MET A 23 19.50 -26.41 15.72
N GLN A 24 18.90 -25.22 15.63
CA GLN A 24 17.46 -25.04 15.46
C GLN A 24 17.08 -24.15 14.27
N PRO A 25 17.58 -24.42 13.05
CA PRO A 25 17.30 -23.57 11.89
C PRO A 25 15.85 -23.61 11.42
N PHE A 26 15.08 -24.65 11.79
CA PHE A 26 13.71 -24.86 11.31
C PHE A 26 12.63 -24.61 12.38
N MET A 27 13.01 -24.21 13.59
CA MET A 27 12.08 -24.03 14.71
C MET A 27 10.83 -23.23 14.36
N HIS A 28 10.98 -22.12 13.61
CA HIS A 28 9.86 -21.28 13.20
C HIS A 28 9.07 -21.80 11.99
N VAL A 29 9.56 -22.84 11.32
CA VAL A 29 8.88 -23.48 10.18
C VAL A 29 8.14 -24.74 10.62
N GLU A 30 8.64 -25.42 11.66
CA GLU A 30 8.11 -26.67 12.22
C GLU A 30 7.15 -26.43 13.41
N ALA A 31 6.37 -25.36 13.37
CA ALA A 31 5.52 -24.92 14.49
C ALA A 31 4.19 -25.71 14.63
N LEU A 32 3.85 -26.62 13.70
CA LEU A 32 2.54 -27.29 13.71
C LEU A 32 2.28 -28.12 14.97
N ASP A 33 3.29 -28.81 15.47
CA ASP A 33 3.13 -29.61 16.69
C ASP A 33 2.96 -28.73 17.94
N THR A 34 3.64 -27.57 17.96
CA THR A 34 3.44 -26.54 18.98
C THR A 34 2.00 -26.02 18.97
N TYR A 35 1.43 -25.75 17.78
CA TYR A 35 0.04 -25.31 17.69
C TYR A 35 -0.94 -26.39 18.12
N ARG A 36 -0.70 -27.66 17.80
CA ARG A 36 -1.52 -28.79 18.30
C ARG A 36 -1.48 -28.86 19.84
N PHE A 37 -0.29 -28.83 20.40
CA PHE A 37 -0.11 -28.76 21.85
C PHE A 37 -0.85 -27.59 22.47
N LEU A 38 -0.67 -26.36 21.94
CA LEU A 38 -1.35 -25.17 22.46
C LEU A 38 -2.86 -25.27 22.37
N ARG A 39 -3.40 -25.89 21.31
CA ARG A 39 -4.84 -26.12 21.16
C ARG A 39 -5.39 -27.03 22.25
N GLU A 40 -4.66 -28.07 22.61
CA GLU A 40 -5.03 -28.97 23.72
C GLU A 40 -4.96 -28.28 25.09
N GLN A 41 -4.13 -27.23 25.21
CA GLN A 41 -3.94 -26.48 26.45
C GLN A 41 -5.00 -25.40 26.71
N VAL A 42 -5.88 -25.09 25.76
CA VAL A 42 -6.85 -23.97 25.88
C VAL A 42 -7.74 -24.10 27.11
N GLU A 43 -8.19 -25.34 27.43
CA GLU A 43 -9.11 -25.59 28.55
C GLU A 43 -8.38 -25.97 29.87
N THR A 44 -7.04 -25.90 29.90
CA THR A 44 -6.26 -26.42 31.06
C THR A 44 -5.80 -25.33 32.01
N GLY A 45 -6.06 -24.05 31.73
CA GLY A 45 -5.48 -22.90 32.47
C GLY A 45 -4.01 -22.68 32.19
N TYR A 46 -3.47 -23.25 31.12
CA TYR A 46 -2.06 -23.11 30.74
C TYR A 46 -1.70 -21.67 30.39
N PHE A 47 -2.55 -20.99 29.64
CA PHE A 47 -2.31 -19.61 29.23
C PHE A 47 -2.37 -18.64 30.40
N GLU A 48 -3.29 -18.83 31.35
CA GLU A 48 -3.39 -18.07 32.59
C GLU A 48 -2.13 -18.24 33.43
N THR A 49 -1.62 -19.48 33.52
CA THR A 49 -0.35 -19.75 34.22
C THR A 49 0.85 -19.05 33.57
N LEU A 50 0.89 -18.97 32.24
CA LEU A 50 1.93 -18.23 31.52
C LEU A 50 1.85 -16.72 31.81
N ILE A 51 0.63 -16.16 31.81
CA ILE A 51 0.39 -14.74 32.15
C ILE A 51 0.87 -14.47 33.57
N GLU A 52 0.46 -15.30 34.52
CA GLU A 52 0.85 -15.17 35.93
C GLU A 52 2.37 -15.22 36.08
N LYS A 53 3.03 -16.25 35.54
CA LYS A 53 4.46 -16.49 35.68
C LYS A 53 5.32 -15.46 34.97
N TYR A 54 5.01 -15.13 33.72
CA TYR A 54 5.90 -14.35 32.84
C TYR A 54 5.54 -12.87 32.74
N LEU A 55 4.30 -12.48 33.07
CA LEU A 55 3.87 -11.10 33.02
C LEU A 55 3.64 -10.51 34.42
N LEU A 56 2.76 -11.11 35.23
CA LEU A 56 2.38 -10.55 36.54
C LEU A 56 3.49 -10.67 37.58
N HIS A 57 4.20 -11.79 37.62
CA HIS A 57 5.29 -12.06 38.55
C HIS A 57 6.68 -11.91 37.91
N ASN A 58 6.79 -11.14 36.85
CA ASN A 58 8.08 -10.89 36.19
C ASN A 58 8.91 -9.88 36.98
N PRO A 59 10.09 -10.28 37.56
CA PRO A 59 10.94 -9.35 38.27
C PRO A 59 11.69 -8.37 37.36
N HIS A 60 11.73 -8.62 36.04
CA HIS A 60 12.34 -7.74 35.05
C HIS A 60 11.29 -6.83 34.38
N ALA A 61 10.48 -6.17 35.20
CA ALA A 61 9.50 -5.20 34.73
C ALA A 61 9.97 -3.77 34.95
N SER A 62 9.78 -2.89 34.01
CA SER A 62 10.00 -1.47 34.15
C SER A 62 8.83 -0.70 33.53
N VAL A 63 8.52 0.44 34.17
CA VAL A 63 7.52 1.38 33.65
C VAL A 63 8.24 2.65 33.24
N VAL A 64 8.14 3.04 31.99
CA VAL A 64 8.71 4.29 31.49
C VAL A 64 7.56 5.18 31.08
N VAL A 65 7.46 6.35 31.72
CA VAL A 65 6.47 7.38 31.38
C VAL A 65 7.16 8.46 30.56
N ILE A 66 6.68 8.71 29.37
CA ILE A 66 7.18 9.78 28.51
C ILE A 66 6.12 10.89 28.51
N GLU A 67 6.52 12.05 29.06
CA GLU A 67 5.67 13.24 29.10
C GLU A 67 6.07 14.19 27.97
N PRO A 68 5.11 14.76 27.21
CA PRO A 68 5.41 15.73 26.18
C PRO A 68 5.82 17.08 26.80
N GLU A 69 6.98 17.60 26.40
CA GLU A 69 7.47 18.93 26.79
C GLU A 69 7.44 19.86 25.56
N ARG A 70 6.62 20.89 25.60
CA ARG A 70 6.59 21.90 24.53
C ARG A 70 7.91 22.67 24.49
N GLY A 71 8.47 22.82 23.29
CA GLY A 71 9.72 23.54 23.07
C GLY A 71 10.99 22.74 23.35
N LEU A 72 10.90 21.45 23.72
CA LEU A 72 12.07 20.62 24.03
C LEU A 72 13.05 20.55 22.84
N ASN A 73 12.56 20.47 21.61
CA ASN A 73 13.42 20.44 20.42
C ASN A 73 14.17 21.76 20.24
N ALA A 74 13.50 22.91 20.38
CA ALA A 74 14.15 24.22 20.30
C ALA A 74 15.24 24.37 21.37
N LYS A 75 14.96 23.95 22.61
CA LYS A 75 15.95 23.96 23.69
C LYS A 75 17.15 23.06 23.41
N ARG A 76 16.93 21.88 22.81
CA ARG A 76 18.00 20.97 22.38
C ARG A 76 18.85 21.57 21.27
N GLU A 77 18.23 22.21 20.28
CA GLU A 77 18.92 22.89 19.18
C GLU A 77 19.76 24.06 19.68
N GLU A 78 19.23 24.89 20.59
CA GLU A 78 19.95 25.98 21.24
C GLU A 78 21.15 25.44 22.01
N THR A 79 20.94 24.43 22.84
CA THR A 79 22.04 23.78 23.62
C THR A 79 23.11 23.19 22.70
N LEU A 80 22.71 22.60 21.58
CA LEU A 80 23.65 22.08 20.58
C LEU A 80 24.41 23.20 19.89
N ALA A 81 23.74 24.28 19.51
CA ALA A 81 24.35 25.44 18.89
C ALA A 81 25.39 26.10 19.81
N GLU A 82 25.08 26.26 21.12
CA GLU A 82 26.02 26.75 22.13
C GLU A 82 27.23 25.83 22.25
N LYS A 83 27.05 24.52 22.35
CA LYS A 83 28.14 23.54 22.40
C LYS A 83 29.04 23.60 21.18
N LEU A 84 28.43 23.70 19.98
CA LEU A 84 29.18 23.80 18.73
C LEU A 84 29.93 25.14 18.59
N ALA A 85 29.35 26.23 19.07
CA ALA A 85 30.02 27.54 19.13
C ALA A 85 31.23 27.49 20.09
N ALA A 86 31.04 26.99 21.32
CA ALA A 86 32.13 26.83 22.30
C ALA A 86 33.23 25.89 21.78
N TYR A 87 32.87 24.79 21.11
CA TYR A 87 33.83 23.90 20.45
C TYR A 87 34.64 24.63 19.38
N LYS A 88 33.96 25.35 18.50
CA LYS A 88 34.59 26.13 17.44
C LYS A 88 35.58 27.17 18.02
N ASP A 89 35.17 27.85 19.07
CA ASP A 89 36.03 28.89 19.76
C ASP A 89 37.23 28.26 20.48
N SER A 90 37.15 27.00 20.84
CA SER A 90 38.28 26.27 21.44
C SER A 90 39.32 25.78 20.43
N LEU A 91 39.00 25.76 19.16
CA LEU A 91 39.89 25.28 18.10
C LEU A 91 40.91 26.33 17.67
N SER A 92 42.15 25.89 17.50
CA SER A 92 43.20 26.70 16.89
C SER A 92 42.90 26.92 15.38
N LYS A 93 43.58 27.91 14.80
CA LYS A 93 43.46 28.16 13.36
C LYS A 93 43.88 26.96 12.52
N GLU A 94 44.86 26.20 12.99
CA GLU A 94 45.37 25.01 12.35
C GLU A 94 44.35 23.86 12.39
N GLU A 95 43.72 23.65 13.52
CA GLU A 95 42.64 22.64 13.67
C GLU A 95 41.41 22.98 12.80
N ILE A 96 41.03 24.27 12.73
CA ILE A 96 39.95 24.70 11.84
C ILE A 96 40.32 24.43 10.37
N LYS A 97 41.55 24.70 9.95
CA LYS A 97 41.98 24.37 8.57
C LYS A 97 41.98 22.90 8.31
N GLN A 98 42.39 22.07 9.26
CA GLN A 98 42.35 20.63 9.17
C GLN A 98 40.89 20.13 9.03
N LEU A 99 39.99 20.60 9.89
CA LEU A 99 38.57 20.25 9.86
C LEU A 99 37.90 20.60 8.49
N ILE A 100 38.29 21.76 7.91
CA ILE A 100 37.83 22.15 6.58
C ILE A 100 38.39 21.19 5.51
N ALA A 101 39.65 20.81 5.61
CA ALA A 101 40.30 19.86 4.68
C ALA A 101 39.63 18.49 4.75
N ASP A 102 39.41 17.98 5.97
CA ASP A 102 38.76 16.69 6.22
C ASP A 102 37.33 16.67 5.69
N THR A 103 36.58 17.77 5.91
CA THR A 103 35.21 17.92 5.39
C THR A 103 35.19 17.95 3.84
N LYS A 104 36.17 18.63 3.21
CA LYS A 104 36.30 18.62 1.75
C LYS A 104 36.65 17.24 1.22
N HIS A 105 37.59 16.57 1.88
CA HIS A 105 37.97 15.19 1.54
C HIS A 105 36.78 14.23 1.66
N LEU A 106 36.01 14.32 2.76
CA LEU A 106 34.79 13.52 2.94
C LEU A 106 33.79 13.76 1.82
N LYS A 107 33.54 15.03 1.46
CA LYS A 107 32.63 15.35 0.36
C LYS A 107 33.14 14.80 -0.99
N GLN A 108 34.43 14.92 -1.27
CA GLN A 108 35.03 14.36 -2.45
C GLN A 108 34.92 12.83 -2.47
N TYR A 109 35.20 12.15 -1.37
CA TYR A 109 35.06 10.70 -1.23
C TYR A 109 33.60 10.24 -1.45
N GLN A 110 32.62 11.01 -1.00
CA GLN A 110 31.19 10.71 -1.23
C GLN A 110 30.75 10.90 -2.69
N GLU A 111 31.41 11.80 -3.43
CA GLU A 111 31.09 12.11 -4.82
C GLU A 111 31.92 11.30 -5.82
N GLU A 112 33.06 10.75 -5.40
CA GLU A 112 33.96 9.99 -6.26
C GLU A 112 33.38 8.61 -6.59
N PRO A 113 33.25 8.25 -7.86
CA PRO A 113 32.78 6.92 -8.25
C PRO A 113 33.76 5.84 -7.77
N SER A 114 33.25 4.71 -7.34
CA SER A 114 34.08 3.55 -7.00
C SER A 114 34.97 3.12 -8.18
N PRO A 115 36.24 2.71 -7.93
CA PRO A 115 37.15 2.26 -8.98
C PRO A 115 36.53 1.14 -9.84
N LYS A 116 36.75 1.17 -11.15
CA LYS A 116 36.23 0.15 -12.08
C LYS A 116 36.62 -1.28 -11.68
N GLU A 117 37.81 -1.43 -11.13
CA GLU A 117 38.34 -2.72 -10.64
C GLU A 117 37.54 -3.28 -9.47
N ASP A 118 37.04 -2.41 -8.57
CA ASP A 118 36.22 -2.82 -7.44
C ASP A 118 34.78 -3.10 -7.89
N LEU A 119 34.24 -2.31 -8.80
CA LEU A 119 32.94 -2.57 -9.42
C LEU A 119 32.92 -3.90 -10.20
N ALA A 120 34.04 -4.28 -10.84
CA ALA A 120 34.15 -5.54 -11.56
C ALA A 120 34.10 -6.80 -10.65
N LYS A 121 34.36 -6.65 -9.35
CA LYS A 121 34.24 -7.74 -8.36
C LYS A 121 32.78 -8.07 -7.99
N ILE A 122 31.85 -7.14 -8.25
CA ILE A 122 30.42 -7.32 -7.98
C ILE A 122 29.85 -8.28 -9.04
N PRO A 123 29.16 -9.38 -8.64
CA PRO A 123 28.50 -10.27 -9.60
C PRO A 123 27.38 -9.50 -10.33
N MET A 124 27.60 -9.20 -11.60
CA MET A 124 26.64 -8.49 -12.44
C MET A 124 25.81 -9.47 -13.26
N LEU A 125 24.52 -9.18 -13.41
CA LEU A 125 23.67 -9.90 -14.35
C LEU A 125 24.16 -9.67 -15.78
N LYS A 126 24.29 -10.75 -16.54
CA LYS A 126 24.63 -10.70 -17.96
C LYS A 126 23.36 -10.65 -18.80
N ARG A 127 23.51 -10.26 -20.07
CA ARG A 127 22.37 -10.20 -21.00
C ARG A 127 21.72 -11.56 -21.21
N GLU A 128 22.52 -12.63 -21.12
CA GLU A 128 22.11 -14.03 -21.25
C GLU A 128 21.24 -14.50 -20.07
N ASP A 129 21.39 -13.87 -18.91
CA ASP A 129 20.56 -14.17 -17.72
C ASP A 129 19.13 -13.62 -17.84
N MET A 130 18.91 -12.71 -18.81
CA MET A 130 17.60 -12.12 -19.06
C MET A 130 16.77 -13.02 -19.98
N LYS A 131 15.61 -13.44 -19.51
CA LYS A 131 14.64 -14.14 -20.37
C LYS A 131 13.98 -13.15 -21.33
N ARG A 132 13.93 -13.50 -22.62
CA ARG A 132 13.26 -12.69 -23.65
C ARG A 132 11.73 -12.77 -23.56
N GLU A 133 11.22 -13.87 -23.05
CA GLU A 133 9.79 -14.14 -22.95
C GLU A 133 9.27 -13.76 -21.57
N ALA A 134 8.07 -13.20 -21.56
CA ALA A 134 7.34 -12.97 -20.32
C ALA A 134 6.95 -14.31 -19.67
N ALA A 135 6.89 -14.33 -18.34
CA ALA A 135 6.34 -15.50 -17.66
C ALA A 135 4.88 -15.74 -18.12
N PRO A 136 4.53 -17.01 -18.40
CA PRO A 136 3.17 -17.33 -18.82
C PRO A 136 2.16 -16.95 -17.73
N LEU A 137 1.00 -16.44 -18.17
CA LEU A 137 -0.13 -16.21 -17.28
C LEU A 137 -0.97 -17.49 -17.24
N TYR A 138 -1.04 -18.11 -16.07
CA TYR A 138 -1.90 -19.27 -15.85
C TYR A 138 -3.30 -18.79 -15.50
N ASN A 139 -4.11 -18.52 -16.53
CA ASN A 139 -5.49 -18.09 -16.34
C ASN A 139 -6.40 -18.76 -17.37
N THR A 140 -7.47 -19.37 -16.88
CA THR A 140 -8.55 -19.95 -17.68
C THR A 140 -9.84 -19.20 -17.38
N MET A 141 -10.52 -18.77 -18.47
CA MET A 141 -11.82 -18.11 -18.33
C MET A 141 -12.90 -19.18 -18.22
N LYS A 142 -13.56 -19.22 -17.08
CA LYS A 142 -14.69 -20.11 -16.78
C LYS A 142 -15.95 -19.27 -16.53
N LYS A 143 -17.09 -19.91 -16.41
CA LYS A 143 -18.39 -19.28 -16.09
C LYS A 143 -19.06 -20.03 -14.97
N CYS A 144 -19.67 -19.27 -14.04
CA CYS A 144 -20.63 -19.76 -13.07
C CYS A 144 -21.95 -19.01 -13.29
N GLY A 145 -22.93 -19.63 -13.96
CA GLY A 145 -24.05 -18.91 -14.57
C GLY A 145 -23.55 -17.87 -15.58
N ASP A 146 -23.99 -16.62 -15.42
CA ASP A 146 -23.53 -15.51 -16.27
C ASP A 146 -22.24 -14.86 -15.75
N THR A 147 -21.83 -15.16 -14.52
CA THR A 147 -20.66 -14.57 -13.88
C THR A 147 -19.36 -15.11 -14.45
N THR A 148 -18.45 -14.20 -14.78
CA THR A 148 -17.12 -14.56 -15.27
C THR A 148 -16.22 -14.98 -14.08
N VAL A 149 -15.58 -16.14 -14.24
CA VAL A 149 -14.59 -16.66 -13.29
C VAL A 149 -13.24 -16.78 -13.98
N VAL A 150 -12.25 -16.09 -13.48
CA VAL A 150 -10.86 -16.21 -13.93
C VAL A 150 -10.16 -17.18 -12.99
N HIS A 151 -9.99 -18.43 -13.44
CA HIS A 151 -9.31 -19.47 -12.68
C HIS A 151 -7.81 -19.47 -13.01
N HIS A 152 -7.00 -19.34 -11.98
CA HIS A 152 -5.55 -19.45 -12.03
C HIS A 152 -5.16 -20.79 -11.41
N GLU A 153 -5.02 -21.81 -12.25
CA GLU A 153 -4.60 -23.14 -11.81
C GLU A 153 -3.14 -23.10 -11.34
N MET A 154 -2.92 -23.26 -10.06
CA MET A 154 -1.59 -23.23 -9.46
C MET A 154 -1.57 -24.13 -8.22
N PHE A 155 -0.45 -24.77 -7.96
CA PHE A 155 -0.22 -25.45 -6.68
C PHE A 155 -0.33 -24.44 -5.53
N SER A 156 -1.36 -24.57 -4.73
CA SER A 156 -1.70 -23.70 -3.61
C SER A 156 -1.57 -24.37 -2.24
N ASN A 157 -1.26 -25.66 -2.22
CA ASN A 157 -1.14 -26.47 -1.00
C ASN A 157 -2.42 -26.44 -0.16
N GLY A 158 -3.58 -26.62 -0.80
CA GLY A 158 -4.89 -26.62 -0.15
C GLY A 158 -5.35 -25.24 0.37
N ILE A 159 -4.82 -24.16 -0.17
CA ILE A 159 -5.26 -22.80 0.16
C ILE A 159 -5.92 -22.17 -1.06
N ASP A 160 -7.15 -21.72 -0.89
CA ASP A 160 -7.89 -20.97 -1.90
C ASP A 160 -7.73 -19.47 -1.70
N TYR A 161 -7.41 -18.75 -2.78
CA TYR A 161 -7.33 -17.29 -2.79
C TYR A 161 -8.41 -16.76 -3.74
N LEU A 162 -9.43 -16.13 -3.19
CA LEU A 162 -10.52 -15.56 -3.95
C LEU A 162 -10.44 -14.03 -3.94
N ARG A 163 -10.67 -13.43 -5.10
CA ARG A 163 -10.96 -12.01 -5.27
C ARG A 163 -12.32 -11.91 -5.94
N ILE A 164 -13.28 -11.40 -5.21
CA ILE A 164 -14.63 -11.17 -5.68
C ILE A 164 -14.73 -9.68 -5.98
N LEU A 165 -14.91 -9.34 -7.25
CA LEU A 165 -14.87 -7.99 -7.76
C LEU A 165 -16.26 -7.59 -8.23
N PHE A 166 -16.70 -6.41 -7.84
CA PHE A 166 -17.96 -5.81 -8.31
C PHE A 166 -17.64 -4.57 -9.13
N ASP A 167 -18.05 -4.55 -10.39
CA ASP A 167 -17.83 -3.42 -11.30
C ASP A 167 -18.70 -2.23 -10.89
N ILE A 168 -18.05 -1.17 -10.43
CA ILE A 168 -18.67 0.06 -9.95
C ILE A 168 -18.22 1.29 -10.74
N ARG A 169 -17.76 1.09 -12.00
CA ARG A 169 -17.26 2.19 -12.84
C ARG A 169 -18.30 3.27 -13.13
N ASP A 170 -19.58 2.92 -13.09
CA ASP A 170 -20.74 3.81 -13.30
C ASP A 170 -21.16 4.60 -12.07
N MET A 171 -20.44 4.45 -10.94
CA MET A 171 -20.70 5.20 -9.72
C MET A 171 -20.50 6.70 -9.97
N GLU A 172 -21.40 7.54 -9.45
CA GLU A 172 -21.27 8.98 -9.56
C GLU A 172 -20.01 9.49 -8.83
N ILE A 173 -19.38 10.53 -9.39
CA ILE A 173 -18.12 11.08 -8.85
C ILE A 173 -18.27 11.51 -7.38
N LYS A 174 -19.41 12.12 -7.01
CA LYS A 174 -19.69 12.56 -5.63
C LYS A 174 -19.78 11.40 -4.63
N ASP A 175 -20.04 10.19 -5.11
CA ASP A 175 -20.26 9.00 -4.27
C ASP A 175 -18.94 8.23 -4.02
N LEU A 176 -17.86 8.53 -4.76
CA LEU A 176 -16.57 7.84 -4.64
C LEU A 176 -16.00 7.84 -3.20
N PRO A 177 -16.02 8.96 -2.45
CA PRO A 177 -15.48 8.93 -1.09
C PRO A 177 -16.27 8.00 -0.14
N TYR A 178 -17.57 7.84 -0.35
CA TYR A 178 -18.40 6.90 0.42
C TYR A 178 -18.08 5.44 0.11
N VAL A 179 -17.67 5.13 -1.14
CA VAL A 179 -17.10 3.80 -1.47
C VAL A 179 -15.82 3.57 -0.64
N GLY A 180 -15.02 4.63 -0.45
CA GLY A 180 -13.87 4.63 0.43
C GLY A 180 -14.23 4.30 1.88
N ILE A 181 -15.34 4.84 2.42
CA ILE A 181 -15.84 4.52 3.76
C ILE A 181 -16.35 3.08 3.83
N LEU A 182 -17.14 2.65 2.84
CA LEU A 182 -17.75 1.32 2.81
C LEU A 182 -16.70 0.20 2.96
N LYS A 183 -15.55 0.32 2.30
CA LYS A 183 -14.47 -0.69 2.45
C LYS A 183 -13.90 -0.81 3.87
N TYR A 184 -14.08 0.21 4.73
CA TYR A 184 -13.61 0.21 6.11
C TYR A 184 -14.66 -0.22 7.13
N ILE A 185 -15.94 -0.21 6.78
CA ILE A 185 -17.00 -0.66 7.69
C ILE A 185 -17.33 -2.14 7.53
N LEU A 186 -17.19 -2.69 6.31
CA LEU A 186 -17.47 -4.11 6.07
C LEU A 186 -16.49 -5.01 6.82
N GLY A 187 -17.03 -5.88 7.68
CA GLY A 187 -16.27 -6.76 8.55
C GLY A 187 -15.82 -6.14 9.88
N TYR A 188 -16.19 -4.87 10.15
CA TYR A 188 -15.86 -4.17 11.40
C TYR A 188 -17.08 -3.68 12.18
N MET A 189 -18.28 -3.92 11.69
CA MET A 189 -19.56 -3.66 12.34
C MET A 189 -20.23 -4.97 12.75
N ASP A 190 -21.21 -4.88 13.63
CA ASP A 190 -22.09 -6.01 13.96
C ASP A 190 -22.84 -6.47 12.72
N THR A 191 -23.15 -7.75 12.67
CA THR A 191 -24.03 -8.38 11.69
C THR A 191 -25.28 -8.91 12.38
N GLU A 192 -26.16 -9.58 11.64
CA GLU A 192 -27.32 -10.22 12.28
C GLU A 192 -26.94 -11.31 13.26
N ARG A 193 -25.91 -12.14 12.92
CA ARG A 193 -25.50 -13.30 13.72
C ARG A 193 -24.42 -12.99 14.75
N TYR A 194 -23.54 -12.04 14.47
CA TYR A 194 -22.34 -11.81 15.26
C TYR A 194 -22.19 -10.35 15.66
N GLY A 195 -21.79 -10.09 16.90
CA GLY A 195 -21.16 -8.83 17.25
C GLY A 195 -19.80 -8.68 16.54
N PHE A 196 -19.31 -7.46 16.35
CA PHE A 196 -18.08 -7.21 15.57
C PHE A 196 -16.83 -7.95 16.11
N SER A 197 -16.76 -8.16 17.43
CA SER A 197 -15.66 -8.90 18.05
C SER A 197 -15.76 -10.41 17.78
N GLU A 198 -16.96 -10.96 17.85
CA GLU A 198 -17.24 -12.37 17.51
C GLU A 198 -16.99 -12.61 16.03
N LEU A 199 -17.46 -11.70 15.16
CA LEU A 199 -17.22 -11.76 13.71
C LEU A 199 -15.71 -11.79 13.40
N ALA A 200 -14.93 -10.96 14.09
CA ALA A 200 -13.47 -10.97 13.92
C ALA A 200 -12.84 -12.29 14.34
N ASN A 201 -13.34 -12.93 15.41
CA ASN A 201 -12.90 -14.25 15.85
C ASN A 201 -13.24 -15.32 14.81
N GLU A 202 -14.48 -15.35 14.32
CA GLU A 202 -14.91 -16.30 13.29
C GLU A 202 -14.10 -16.17 12.00
N ILE A 203 -13.83 -14.94 11.56
CA ILE A 203 -12.95 -14.67 10.42
C ILE A 203 -11.57 -15.27 10.66
N ASN A 204 -10.99 -15.07 11.84
CA ASN A 204 -9.66 -15.59 12.17
C ASN A 204 -9.60 -17.11 12.31
N ILE A 205 -10.68 -17.74 12.78
CA ILE A 205 -10.77 -19.21 12.93
C ILE A 205 -10.86 -19.89 11.55
N HIS A 206 -11.72 -19.39 10.67
CA HIS A 206 -12.07 -20.06 9.42
C HIS A 206 -11.36 -19.53 8.20
N THR A 207 -10.60 -18.42 8.33
CA THR A 207 -9.94 -17.80 7.18
C THR A 207 -8.54 -17.31 7.50
N GLY A 208 -7.74 -17.11 6.45
CA GLY A 208 -6.51 -16.33 6.53
C GLY A 208 -6.74 -14.82 6.32
N GLY A 209 -8.01 -14.38 6.46
CA GLY A 209 -8.46 -13.00 6.38
C GLY A 209 -9.50 -12.75 5.28
N ILE A 210 -10.48 -11.90 5.63
CA ILE A 210 -11.43 -11.28 4.71
C ILE A 210 -11.14 -9.78 4.70
N SER A 211 -11.01 -9.18 3.53
CA SER A 211 -10.73 -7.74 3.41
C SER A 211 -11.43 -7.11 2.23
N ALA A 212 -11.84 -5.85 2.39
CA ALA A 212 -12.39 -5.02 1.32
C ALA A 212 -11.38 -4.00 0.82
N SER A 213 -11.42 -3.70 -0.48
CA SER A 213 -10.56 -2.69 -1.13
C SER A 213 -11.23 -2.13 -2.38
N CYS A 214 -10.68 -1.03 -2.90
CA CYS A 214 -11.05 -0.50 -4.21
C CYS A 214 -9.92 -0.76 -5.20
N GLY A 215 -10.24 -1.33 -6.35
CA GLY A 215 -9.30 -1.59 -7.44
C GLY A 215 -9.56 -0.67 -8.62
N VAL A 216 -8.54 0.05 -9.06
CA VAL A 216 -8.59 0.86 -10.28
C VAL A 216 -7.67 0.22 -11.31
N TYR A 217 -8.22 -0.17 -12.45
CA TYR A 217 -7.53 -0.88 -13.52
C TYR A 217 -7.58 -0.08 -14.82
N PRO A 218 -6.60 0.82 -15.05
CA PRO A 218 -6.55 1.62 -16.27
C PRO A 218 -6.27 0.74 -17.48
N HIS A 219 -6.93 1.03 -18.59
CA HIS A 219 -6.66 0.37 -19.85
C HIS A 219 -5.31 0.84 -20.42
N VAL A 220 -4.42 -0.10 -20.76
CA VAL A 220 -3.03 0.19 -21.17
C VAL A 220 -2.92 1.07 -22.42
N LYS A 221 -3.86 0.92 -23.38
CA LYS A 221 -3.83 1.63 -24.67
C LYS A 221 -4.85 2.77 -24.76
N LYS A 222 -5.73 2.89 -23.79
CA LYS A 222 -6.81 3.89 -23.75
C LYS A 222 -6.84 4.51 -22.36
N PRO A 223 -6.03 5.54 -22.09
CA PRO A 223 -5.88 6.12 -20.74
C PRO A 223 -7.19 6.63 -20.12
N GLU A 224 -8.16 6.98 -20.94
CA GLU A 224 -9.49 7.44 -20.47
C GLU A 224 -10.43 6.29 -20.10
N ASP A 225 -10.08 5.05 -20.50
CA ASP A 225 -10.84 3.84 -20.19
C ASP A 225 -10.20 3.09 -19.02
N MET A 226 -11.04 2.69 -18.07
CA MET A 226 -10.61 1.95 -16.89
C MET A 226 -11.76 1.12 -16.33
N GLN A 227 -11.41 0.15 -15.51
CA GLN A 227 -12.35 -0.52 -14.62
C GLN A 227 -12.14 0.01 -13.21
N PHE A 228 -13.24 0.25 -12.51
CA PHE A 228 -13.25 0.57 -11.09
C PHE A 228 -14.07 -0.50 -10.37
N MET A 229 -13.40 -1.21 -9.45
CA MET A 229 -13.94 -2.40 -8.80
C MET A 229 -13.99 -2.21 -7.29
N PHE A 230 -15.09 -2.61 -6.67
CA PHE A 230 -15.10 -2.93 -5.26
C PHE A 230 -14.66 -4.38 -5.10
N GLU A 231 -13.61 -4.62 -4.31
CA GLU A 231 -12.99 -5.93 -4.20
C GLU A 231 -13.13 -6.48 -2.79
N LEU A 232 -13.60 -7.71 -2.70
CA LEU A 232 -13.57 -8.52 -1.49
C LEU A 232 -12.56 -9.65 -1.70
N ARG A 233 -11.62 -9.76 -0.78
CA ARG A 233 -10.56 -10.77 -0.83
C ARG A 233 -10.75 -11.74 0.30
N VAL A 234 -10.74 -13.02 -0.04
CA VAL A 234 -10.81 -14.11 0.91
C VAL A 234 -9.63 -15.03 0.69
N LYS A 235 -8.98 -15.41 1.76
CA LYS A 235 -7.96 -16.45 1.77
C LYS A 235 -8.38 -17.49 2.80
N THR A 236 -8.47 -18.74 2.39
CA THR A 236 -8.94 -19.82 3.29
C THR A 236 -8.31 -21.15 2.94
N LEU A 237 -8.36 -22.10 3.86
CA LEU A 237 -8.12 -23.49 3.52
C LEU A 237 -9.28 -24.02 2.68
N ALA A 238 -9.04 -24.92 1.74
CA ALA A 238 -10.09 -25.52 0.92
C ALA A 238 -11.17 -26.24 1.77
N SER A 239 -10.78 -26.82 2.90
CA SER A 239 -11.72 -27.44 3.89
C SER A 239 -12.63 -26.42 4.57
N GLU A 240 -12.21 -25.16 4.70
CA GLU A 240 -12.93 -24.10 5.40
C GLU A 240 -13.66 -23.14 4.41
N LEU A 241 -13.59 -23.43 3.12
CA LEU A 241 -14.16 -22.58 2.07
C LEU A 241 -15.68 -22.30 2.27
N PRO A 242 -16.52 -23.29 2.64
CA PRO A 242 -17.95 -23.02 2.87
C PRO A 242 -18.19 -22.03 4.01
N GLN A 243 -17.46 -22.13 5.11
CA GLN A 243 -17.56 -21.24 6.26
C GLN A 243 -17.07 -19.83 5.91
N ALA A 244 -15.95 -19.74 5.19
CA ALA A 244 -15.40 -18.48 4.71
C ALA A 244 -16.38 -17.73 3.79
N MET A 245 -17.08 -18.45 2.90
CA MET A 245 -18.05 -17.85 1.99
C MET A 245 -19.37 -17.49 2.68
N ASP A 246 -19.77 -18.24 3.72
CA ASP A 246 -20.93 -17.87 4.53
C ASP A 246 -20.63 -16.61 5.39
N LEU A 247 -19.43 -16.50 5.97
CA LEU A 247 -19.00 -15.27 6.65
C LEU A 247 -18.94 -14.07 5.69
N LEU A 248 -18.47 -14.28 4.47
CA LEU A 248 -18.47 -13.21 3.46
C LEU A 248 -19.90 -12.77 3.11
N ARG A 249 -20.82 -13.72 2.91
CA ARG A 249 -22.24 -13.42 2.71
C ARG A 249 -22.82 -12.64 3.89
N GLU A 250 -22.53 -13.06 5.11
CA GLU A 250 -22.97 -12.39 6.34
C GLU A 250 -22.51 -10.93 6.36
N ILE A 251 -21.23 -10.68 6.07
CA ILE A 251 -20.65 -9.33 6.00
C ILE A 251 -21.34 -8.47 4.93
N ILE A 252 -21.63 -9.03 3.76
CA ILE A 252 -22.22 -8.26 2.66
C ILE A 252 -23.70 -7.96 2.95
N MET A 253 -24.46 -8.96 3.45
CA MET A 253 -25.91 -8.93 3.45
C MET A 253 -26.52 -8.42 4.75
N THR A 254 -25.80 -8.56 5.87
CA THR A 254 -26.40 -8.36 7.19
C THR A 254 -25.63 -7.39 8.10
N THR A 255 -24.60 -6.70 7.58
CA THR A 255 -23.90 -5.64 8.34
C THR A 255 -24.88 -4.56 8.79
N LYS A 256 -24.93 -4.30 10.08
CA LYS A 256 -25.81 -3.29 10.71
C LYS A 256 -25.25 -1.89 10.56
N ILE A 257 -25.36 -1.32 9.34
CA ILE A 257 -24.88 0.05 9.02
C ILE A 257 -25.59 1.10 9.88
N SER A 258 -26.80 0.81 10.33
CA SER A 258 -27.59 1.69 11.19
C SER A 258 -27.14 1.76 12.66
N ASP A 259 -26.12 1.01 13.07
CA ASP A 259 -25.51 1.16 14.40
C ASP A 259 -24.69 2.46 14.46
N GLU A 260 -25.36 3.54 14.85
CA GLU A 260 -24.80 4.89 14.92
C GLU A 260 -23.54 4.97 15.81
N LYS A 261 -23.57 4.30 16.97
CA LYS A 261 -22.46 4.32 17.91
C LYS A 261 -21.22 3.70 17.28
N ARG A 262 -21.36 2.50 16.73
CA ARG A 262 -20.26 1.77 16.12
C ARG A 262 -19.75 2.48 14.86
N LEU A 263 -20.65 3.05 14.05
CA LEU A 263 -20.28 3.82 12.86
C LEU A 263 -19.45 5.07 13.24
N SER A 264 -19.86 5.80 14.28
CA SER A 264 -19.11 6.94 14.80
C SER A 264 -17.69 6.54 15.26
N GLU A 265 -17.56 5.46 16.01
CA GLU A 265 -16.26 4.92 16.44
C GLU A 265 -15.36 4.58 15.24
N ILE A 266 -15.90 3.97 14.19
CA ILE A 266 -15.15 3.62 12.98
C ILE A 266 -14.72 4.88 12.22
N ILE A 267 -15.60 5.90 12.09
CA ILE A 267 -15.26 7.16 11.41
C ILE A 267 -14.11 7.87 12.15
N ALA A 268 -14.17 7.97 13.48
CA ALA A 268 -13.11 8.56 14.29
C ALA A 268 -11.78 7.80 14.17
N GLN A 269 -11.83 6.46 14.20
CA GLN A 269 -10.65 5.61 13.97
C GLN A 269 -10.10 5.77 12.56
N LEU A 270 -10.98 5.88 11.56
CA LEU A 270 -10.59 6.08 10.17
C LEU A 270 -9.89 7.42 9.97
N ARG A 271 -10.41 8.51 10.56
CA ARG A 271 -9.75 9.82 10.58
C ARG A 271 -8.32 9.70 11.10
N SER A 272 -8.16 9.16 12.31
CA SER A 272 -6.84 9.01 12.94
C SER A 272 -5.88 8.13 12.09
N ARG A 273 -6.40 7.07 11.46
CA ARG A 273 -5.61 6.19 10.59
C ARG A 273 -5.13 6.90 9.34
N VAL A 274 -5.98 7.71 8.71
CA VAL A 274 -5.62 8.46 7.49
C VAL A 274 -4.63 9.57 7.82
N GLU A 275 -4.78 10.27 8.95
CA GLU A 275 -3.81 11.25 9.45
C GLU A 275 -2.44 10.62 9.67
N ALA A 276 -2.38 9.50 10.37
CA ALA A 276 -1.13 8.76 10.59
C ALA A 276 -0.49 8.27 9.28
N ALA A 277 -1.31 7.91 8.28
CA ALA A 277 -0.81 7.53 6.96
C ALA A 277 -0.22 8.72 6.19
N PHE A 278 -0.77 9.92 6.36
CA PHE A 278 -0.22 11.15 5.77
C PHE A 278 1.15 11.46 6.35
N ASP A 279 1.33 11.38 7.67
CA ASP A 279 2.62 11.57 8.33
C ASP A 279 3.65 10.51 7.90
N GLY A 280 3.28 9.23 7.87
CA GLY A 280 4.18 8.12 7.55
C GLY A 280 4.49 7.98 6.06
N SER A 281 3.56 8.36 5.18
CA SER A 281 3.59 8.10 3.73
C SER A 281 3.23 9.31 2.89
N GLY A 282 3.54 10.52 3.35
CA GLY A 282 3.20 11.79 2.68
C GLY A 282 3.65 11.86 1.22
N HIS A 283 4.78 11.20 0.87
CA HIS A 283 5.22 11.08 -0.52
C HIS A 283 4.22 10.35 -1.43
N SER A 284 3.56 9.31 -0.92
CA SER A 284 2.54 8.57 -1.66
C SER A 284 1.26 9.40 -1.81
N VAL A 285 0.87 10.11 -0.77
CA VAL A 285 -0.29 10.99 -0.76
C VAL A 285 -0.07 12.16 -1.72
N ALA A 286 1.08 12.83 -1.64
CA ALA A 286 1.44 13.95 -2.52
C ALA A 286 1.49 13.53 -4.00
N SER A 287 2.09 12.37 -4.32
CA SER A 287 2.14 11.88 -5.69
C SER A 287 0.77 11.46 -6.22
N MET A 288 -0.07 10.83 -5.40
CA MET A 288 -1.44 10.46 -5.76
C MET A 288 -2.29 11.71 -6.02
N ARG A 289 -2.20 12.72 -5.15
CA ARG A 289 -2.88 14.01 -5.32
C ARG A 289 -2.43 14.72 -6.59
N ALA A 290 -1.13 14.83 -6.84
CA ALA A 290 -0.59 15.45 -8.04
C ALA A 290 -1.02 14.71 -9.33
N LEU A 291 -1.06 13.37 -9.33
CA LEU A 291 -1.53 12.58 -10.46
C LEU A 291 -3.03 12.73 -10.70
N SER A 292 -3.84 12.95 -9.68
CA SER A 292 -5.30 13.07 -9.80
C SER A 292 -5.74 14.22 -10.73
N TYR A 293 -4.88 15.20 -10.96
CA TYR A 293 -5.14 16.30 -11.90
C TYR A 293 -4.93 15.94 -13.38
N PHE A 294 -4.33 14.79 -13.67
CA PHE A 294 -3.98 14.37 -15.02
C PHE A 294 -4.58 13.02 -15.41
N SER A 295 -4.95 12.21 -14.43
CA SER A 295 -5.36 10.83 -14.61
C SER A 295 -6.69 10.55 -13.92
N ARG A 296 -7.66 10.06 -14.69
CA ARG A 296 -8.93 9.57 -14.14
C ARG A 296 -8.71 8.47 -13.11
N ALA A 297 -7.80 7.53 -13.40
CA ALA A 297 -7.49 6.43 -12.50
C ALA A 297 -6.93 6.93 -11.16
N ALA A 298 -6.02 7.91 -11.20
CA ALA A 298 -5.47 8.52 -9.99
C ALA A 298 -6.53 9.35 -9.24
N TYR A 299 -7.45 10.00 -9.94
CA TYR A 299 -8.56 10.72 -9.33
C TYR A 299 -9.45 9.77 -8.51
N TYR A 300 -9.81 8.60 -9.03
CA TYR A 300 -10.62 7.62 -8.31
C TYR A 300 -9.88 7.06 -7.07
N GLN A 301 -8.57 6.85 -7.18
CA GLN A 301 -7.76 6.45 -6.02
C GLN A 301 -7.71 7.54 -4.96
N GLU A 302 -7.51 8.78 -5.37
CA GLU A 302 -7.46 9.95 -4.49
C GLU A 302 -8.80 10.18 -3.80
N ALA A 303 -9.91 10.10 -4.53
CA ALA A 303 -11.26 10.26 -4.00
C ALA A 303 -11.67 9.16 -3.00
N THR A 304 -11.03 7.99 -3.05
CA THR A 304 -11.35 6.85 -2.15
C THR A 304 -10.34 6.60 -1.05
N ALA A 305 -9.18 7.29 -1.05
CA ALA A 305 -8.11 7.03 -0.08
C ALA A 305 -7.12 8.21 0.10
N GLY A 306 -7.28 9.33 -0.63
CA GLY A 306 -6.39 10.48 -0.58
C GLY A 306 -6.90 11.62 0.27
N ILE A 307 -6.50 12.84 -0.10
CA ILE A 307 -6.82 14.06 0.65
C ILE A 307 -8.32 14.37 0.60
N SER A 308 -8.96 14.28 -0.58
CA SER A 308 -10.41 14.52 -0.68
C SER A 308 -11.23 13.49 0.13
N PHE A 309 -10.74 12.26 0.21
CA PHE A 309 -11.33 11.25 1.09
C PHE A 309 -11.19 11.65 2.57
N TYR A 310 -10.00 12.09 2.96
CA TYR A 310 -9.75 12.57 4.33
C TYR A 310 -10.65 13.75 4.71
N GLU A 311 -10.81 14.73 3.81
CA GLU A 311 -11.68 15.89 4.03
C GLU A 311 -13.12 15.47 4.34
N LEU A 312 -13.66 14.49 3.61
CA LEU A 312 -14.98 13.94 3.92
C LEU A 312 -15.01 13.24 5.28
N VAL A 313 -14.01 12.41 5.57
CA VAL A 313 -13.96 11.64 6.83
C VAL A 313 -13.84 12.58 8.03
N ALA A 314 -13.01 13.64 7.93
CA ALA A 314 -12.86 14.64 8.98
C ALA A 314 -14.15 15.42 9.20
N ASP A 315 -14.82 15.84 8.14
CA ASP A 315 -16.10 16.55 8.20
C ASP A 315 -17.22 15.67 8.79
N LEU A 316 -17.23 14.37 8.48
CA LEU A 316 -18.16 13.42 9.06
C LEU A 316 -17.89 13.17 10.56
N ASP A 317 -16.64 13.13 10.97
CA ASP A 317 -16.26 12.96 12.37
C ASP A 317 -16.65 14.19 13.21
N GLU A 318 -16.37 15.39 12.70
CA GLU A 318 -16.69 16.67 13.38
C GLU A 318 -18.18 16.94 13.47
N HIS A 319 -18.96 16.53 12.47
CA HIS A 319 -20.39 16.81 12.36
C HIS A 319 -21.25 15.53 12.34
N PHE A 320 -20.79 14.47 13.03
CA PHE A 320 -21.41 13.15 12.93
C PHE A 320 -22.90 13.17 13.24
N ASN A 321 -23.30 13.79 14.34
CA ASN A 321 -24.71 13.84 14.77
C ASN A 321 -25.63 14.52 13.75
N GLU A 322 -25.12 15.45 12.96
CA GLU A 322 -25.88 16.18 11.94
C GLU A 322 -25.97 15.40 10.62
N LYS A 323 -24.95 14.58 10.32
CA LYS A 323 -24.77 13.92 9.01
C LYS A 323 -25.03 12.41 9.02
N LYS A 324 -25.17 11.79 10.19
CA LYS A 324 -25.29 10.33 10.35
C LYS A 324 -26.40 9.71 9.53
N ASP A 325 -27.62 10.32 9.54
CA ASP A 325 -28.77 9.77 8.83
C ASP A 325 -28.55 9.74 7.31
N ALA A 326 -27.96 10.81 6.76
CA ALA A 326 -27.60 10.88 5.36
C ALA A 326 -26.47 9.90 5.01
N LEU A 327 -25.48 9.75 5.88
CA LEU A 327 -24.38 8.79 5.73
C LEU A 327 -24.91 7.36 5.71
N ILE A 328 -25.74 6.97 6.69
CA ILE A 328 -26.35 5.64 6.79
C ILE A 328 -27.14 5.33 5.52
N ALA A 329 -28.06 6.23 5.14
CA ALA A 329 -28.88 6.05 3.95
C ALA A 329 -28.04 5.89 2.66
N GLN A 330 -26.94 6.65 2.52
CA GLN A 330 -26.03 6.55 1.40
C GLN A 330 -25.28 5.21 1.37
N LEU A 331 -24.78 4.76 2.52
CA LEU A 331 -24.05 3.49 2.62
C LEU A 331 -24.99 2.29 2.38
N GLU A 332 -26.20 2.28 2.92
CA GLU A 332 -27.21 1.25 2.69
C GLU A 332 -27.62 1.17 1.20
N LYS A 333 -27.83 2.32 0.57
CA LYS A 333 -28.07 2.40 -0.88
C LYS A 333 -26.90 1.80 -1.67
N MET A 334 -25.66 2.10 -1.29
CA MET A 334 -24.46 1.60 -1.95
C MET A 334 -24.34 0.09 -1.85
N VAL A 335 -24.54 -0.49 -0.67
CA VAL A 335 -24.51 -1.95 -0.46
C VAL A 335 -25.48 -2.64 -1.41
N GLN A 336 -26.73 -2.15 -1.51
CA GLN A 336 -27.75 -2.70 -2.39
C GLN A 336 -27.45 -2.51 -3.89
N THR A 337 -26.67 -1.47 -4.24
CA THR A 337 -26.31 -1.17 -5.62
C THR A 337 -25.07 -1.94 -6.09
N ILE A 338 -24.10 -2.10 -5.20
CA ILE A 338 -22.80 -2.73 -5.51
C ILE A 338 -22.93 -4.25 -5.53
N PHE A 339 -23.54 -4.85 -4.51
CA PHE A 339 -23.51 -6.29 -4.31
C PHE A 339 -24.67 -7.03 -5.01
N VAL A 340 -24.67 -6.88 -6.32
CA VAL A 340 -25.62 -7.57 -7.22
C VAL A 340 -24.88 -8.52 -8.18
N PRO A 341 -25.47 -9.65 -8.59
CA PRO A 341 -24.80 -10.66 -9.42
C PRO A 341 -24.22 -10.10 -10.73
N GLU A 342 -24.92 -9.15 -11.37
CA GLU A 342 -24.54 -8.60 -12.67
C GLU A 342 -23.28 -7.73 -12.65
N ARG A 343 -22.82 -7.36 -11.45
CA ARG A 343 -21.57 -6.62 -11.27
C ARG A 343 -20.39 -7.53 -10.95
N MET A 344 -20.65 -8.81 -10.62
CA MET A 344 -19.67 -9.69 -10.06
C MET A 344 -18.75 -10.33 -11.10
N ILE A 345 -17.46 -10.31 -10.80
CA ILE A 345 -16.41 -11.08 -11.47
C ILE A 345 -15.61 -11.76 -10.37
N VAL A 346 -15.22 -13.01 -10.56
CA VAL A 346 -14.40 -13.72 -9.58
C VAL A 346 -13.05 -14.06 -10.20
N SER A 347 -11.98 -13.81 -9.46
CA SER A 347 -10.64 -14.33 -9.75
C SER A 347 -10.25 -15.27 -8.62
N VAL A 348 -9.91 -16.51 -8.96
CA VAL A 348 -9.55 -17.53 -7.98
C VAL A 348 -8.23 -18.20 -8.32
N VAL A 349 -7.38 -18.37 -7.31
CA VAL A 349 -6.18 -19.21 -7.38
C VAL A 349 -6.46 -20.44 -6.50
N CYS A 350 -6.58 -21.60 -7.13
CA CYS A 350 -6.72 -22.90 -6.48
C CYS A 350 -6.18 -24.01 -7.39
N GLU A 351 -6.06 -25.21 -6.86
CA GLU A 351 -5.77 -26.41 -7.64
C GLU A 351 -7.02 -26.85 -8.41
N GLU A 352 -6.86 -27.49 -9.57
CA GLU A 352 -8.01 -27.92 -10.39
C GLU A 352 -8.95 -28.88 -9.61
N ALA A 353 -8.38 -29.68 -8.71
CA ALA A 353 -9.16 -30.60 -7.87
C ALA A 353 -10.14 -29.87 -6.93
N ASP A 354 -9.80 -28.65 -6.50
CA ASP A 354 -10.61 -27.87 -5.57
C ASP A 354 -11.64 -26.99 -6.30
N TYR A 355 -11.48 -26.80 -7.63
CA TYR A 355 -12.29 -25.85 -8.39
C TYR A 355 -13.79 -26.12 -8.33
N GLN A 356 -14.22 -27.38 -8.33
CA GLN A 356 -15.65 -27.74 -8.25
C GLN A 356 -16.28 -27.24 -6.93
N ALA A 357 -15.56 -27.34 -5.82
CA ALA A 357 -16.02 -26.82 -4.53
C ALA A 357 -16.09 -25.30 -4.56
N VAL A 358 -15.09 -24.65 -5.16
CA VAL A 358 -15.06 -23.18 -5.34
C VAL A 358 -16.25 -22.71 -6.19
N GLU A 359 -16.54 -23.37 -7.32
CA GLU A 359 -17.67 -23.03 -8.17
C GLU A 359 -19.02 -23.14 -7.43
N ALA A 360 -19.19 -24.20 -6.62
CA ALA A 360 -20.38 -24.35 -5.78
C ALA A 360 -20.56 -23.20 -4.78
N GLN A 361 -19.46 -22.70 -4.21
CA GLN A 361 -19.49 -21.59 -3.26
C GLN A 361 -19.70 -20.23 -3.98
N ILE A 362 -19.19 -20.05 -5.19
CA ILE A 362 -19.53 -18.90 -6.02
C ILE A 362 -21.03 -18.90 -6.34
N ALA A 363 -21.60 -20.04 -6.72
CA ALA A 363 -23.04 -20.19 -6.98
C ALA A 363 -23.89 -19.91 -5.71
N PHE A 364 -23.41 -20.34 -4.54
CA PHE A 364 -24.03 -20.01 -3.25
C PHE A 364 -24.06 -18.49 -3.03
N LEU A 365 -22.94 -17.80 -3.21
CA LEU A 365 -22.87 -16.36 -3.04
C LEU A 365 -23.82 -15.63 -4.02
N LEU A 366 -23.80 -15.98 -5.29
CA LEU A 366 -24.67 -15.39 -6.33
C LEU A 366 -26.16 -15.46 -5.98
N LYS A 367 -26.61 -16.57 -5.39
CA LYS A 367 -28.01 -16.74 -4.96
C LYS A 367 -28.39 -15.88 -3.77
N ASN A 368 -27.43 -15.43 -3.01
CA ASN A 368 -27.62 -14.70 -1.75
C ASN A 368 -27.30 -13.20 -1.86
N LEU A 369 -26.85 -12.70 -3.01
CA LEU A 369 -26.67 -11.27 -3.26
C LEU A 369 -28.01 -10.54 -3.44
N TYR A 370 -27.96 -9.21 -3.39
CA TYR A 370 -29.14 -8.38 -3.63
C TYR A 370 -29.67 -8.61 -5.06
N PRO A 371 -31.00 -8.64 -5.25
CA PRO A 371 -31.57 -8.73 -6.59
C PRO A 371 -31.30 -7.46 -7.35
N SER A 372 -30.91 -7.58 -8.62
CA SER A 372 -30.76 -6.42 -9.48
C SER A 372 -32.09 -5.72 -9.70
N LYS A 373 -32.08 -4.41 -9.50
CA LYS A 373 -33.27 -3.54 -9.71
C LYS A 373 -33.38 -3.07 -11.16
N GLU A 374 -32.27 -3.09 -11.91
CA GLU A 374 -32.17 -2.60 -13.29
C GLU A 374 -31.25 -3.48 -14.11
N ILE A 375 -31.66 -3.81 -15.34
CA ILE A 375 -30.82 -4.49 -16.33
C ILE A 375 -29.93 -3.42 -16.99
N VAL A 376 -28.80 -3.10 -16.41
CA VAL A 376 -27.82 -2.21 -17.05
C VAL A 376 -27.01 -3.04 -18.06
N LYS A 377 -27.26 -2.86 -19.35
CA LYS A 377 -26.58 -3.60 -20.43
C LYS A 377 -25.12 -3.18 -20.61
N GLU A 378 -24.80 -1.91 -20.41
CA GLU A 378 -23.44 -1.37 -20.46
C GLU A 378 -23.23 -0.36 -19.34
N ARG A 379 -22.12 -0.49 -18.61
CA ARG A 379 -21.68 0.47 -17.60
C ARG A 379 -20.66 1.40 -18.21
N SER A 380 -20.91 2.69 -18.14
CA SER A 380 -20.02 3.72 -18.61
C SER A 380 -19.45 4.54 -17.46
N LEU A 381 -18.24 5.02 -17.63
CA LEU A 381 -17.62 5.95 -16.70
C LEU A 381 -18.37 7.30 -16.74
N PRO A 382 -18.70 7.91 -15.60
CA PRO A 382 -19.30 9.24 -15.57
C PRO A 382 -18.35 10.28 -16.15
N GLU A 383 -18.89 11.40 -16.61
CA GLU A 383 -18.09 12.52 -17.09
C GLU A 383 -17.20 13.06 -15.95
N LEU A 384 -15.94 13.33 -16.26
CA LEU A 384 -14.97 13.84 -15.29
C LEU A 384 -14.06 14.87 -15.98
N HIS A 385 -14.12 16.10 -15.49
CA HIS A 385 -13.21 17.17 -15.91
C HIS A 385 -12.05 17.24 -14.92
N LEU A 386 -10.84 17.07 -15.44
CA LEU A 386 -9.60 17.17 -14.66
C LEU A 386 -8.95 18.53 -14.90
N GLU A 387 -8.69 19.25 -13.82
CA GLU A 387 -8.03 20.55 -13.85
C GLU A 387 -6.65 20.46 -13.21
N LYS A 388 -5.63 21.02 -13.89
CA LYS A 388 -4.29 21.14 -13.34
C LYS A 388 -4.28 22.12 -12.17
N LYS A 389 -3.75 21.68 -11.02
CA LYS A 389 -3.55 22.52 -9.84
C LYS A 389 -2.13 22.43 -9.31
N ASN A 390 -1.68 23.49 -8.65
CA ASN A 390 -0.49 23.51 -7.81
C ASN A 390 -0.98 23.78 -6.39
N GLU A 391 -0.79 22.83 -5.51
CA GLU A 391 -1.29 22.88 -4.13
C GLU A 391 -0.17 22.58 -3.14
N GLY A 392 -0.31 23.12 -1.94
CA GLY A 392 0.51 22.79 -0.78
C GLY A 392 -0.40 22.51 0.41
N PHE A 393 -0.13 21.43 1.10
CA PHE A 393 -0.80 21.05 2.33
C PHE A 393 0.18 21.16 3.49
N MET A 394 -0.27 21.73 4.59
CA MET A 394 0.54 21.87 5.81
C MET A 394 0.16 20.80 6.80
N ASP A 395 1.15 20.17 7.39
CA ASP A 395 1.03 19.25 8.50
C ASP A 395 1.94 19.66 9.68
N ALA A 396 1.96 18.89 10.74
CA ALA A 396 2.79 19.14 11.91
C ALA A 396 4.24 18.66 11.75
N SER A 397 4.60 18.06 10.60
CA SER A 397 5.93 17.51 10.37
C SER A 397 6.96 18.62 10.08
N GLN A 398 8.22 18.33 10.39
CA GLN A 398 9.37 19.23 10.08
C GLN A 398 10.00 18.91 8.72
N VAL A 399 9.43 17.99 7.96
CA VAL A 399 9.93 17.53 6.66
C VAL A 399 8.84 17.68 5.60
N GLN A 400 9.25 17.74 4.34
CA GLN A 400 8.36 17.94 3.21
C GLN A 400 8.36 16.72 2.28
N TYR A 401 7.35 16.67 1.43
CA TYR A 401 7.19 15.71 0.34
C TYR A 401 6.87 16.48 -0.92
N VAL A 402 7.88 16.67 -1.78
CA VAL A 402 7.72 17.47 -3.01
C VAL A 402 7.38 16.53 -4.16
N ALA A 403 6.18 16.64 -4.70
CA ALA A 403 5.71 15.81 -5.80
C ALA A 403 5.43 16.64 -7.05
N ARG A 404 5.87 16.13 -8.20
CA ARG A 404 5.53 16.64 -9.53
C ARG A 404 4.99 15.48 -10.37
N ALA A 405 3.88 15.66 -11.04
CA ALA A 405 3.23 14.62 -11.83
C ALA A 405 2.78 15.14 -13.20
N GLY A 406 2.52 14.20 -14.10
CA GLY A 406 1.96 14.45 -15.42
C GLY A 406 1.55 13.16 -16.12
N ASN A 407 1.07 13.27 -17.36
CA ASN A 407 0.73 12.12 -18.18
C ASN A 407 1.30 12.32 -19.59
N TYR A 408 2.30 11.50 -19.95
CA TYR A 408 2.99 11.62 -21.23
C TYR A 408 2.15 11.11 -22.42
N VAL A 409 1.20 10.19 -22.19
CA VAL A 409 0.33 9.69 -23.27
C VAL A 409 -0.61 10.78 -23.76
N ARG A 410 -1.07 11.68 -22.88
CA ARG A 410 -1.87 12.85 -23.27
C ARG A 410 -1.11 13.85 -24.15
N HIS A 411 0.21 13.76 -24.14
CA HIS A 411 1.09 14.57 -25.01
C HIS A 411 1.53 13.82 -26.29
N GLY A 412 0.86 12.71 -26.64
CA GLY A 412 1.11 11.96 -27.85
C GLY A 412 2.26 10.94 -27.79
N PHE A 413 2.84 10.72 -26.61
CA PHE A 413 3.87 9.71 -26.42
C PHE A 413 3.25 8.37 -26.00
N SER A 414 3.88 7.26 -26.40
CA SER A 414 3.46 5.93 -26.02
C SER A 414 4.43 5.30 -25.02
N TYR A 415 3.94 4.36 -24.20
CA TYR A 415 4.80 3.60 -23.32
C TYR A 415 5.77 2.73 -24.11
N HIS A 416 7.03 2.77 -23.74
CA HIS A 416 8.08 1.89 -24.24
C HIS A 416 8.87 1.28 -23.09
N GLY A 417 9.36 0.04 -23.24
CA GLY A 417 10.13 -0.66 -22.21
C GLY A 417 11.38 0.10 -21.76
N ALA A 418 11.98 0.93 -22.61
CA ALA A 418 13.08 1.81 -22.28
C ALA A 418 12.78 2.78 -21.11
N LEU A 419 11.51 3.12 -20.87
CA LEU A 419 11.13 3.94 -19.72
C LEU A 419 11.44 3.25 -18.37
N ARG A 420 11.52 1.92 -18.34
CA ARG A 420 11.94 1.18 -17.14
C ARG A 420 13.43 1.34 -16.88
N ILE A 421 14.23 1.42 -17.95
CA ILE A 421 15.67 1.69 -17.86
C ILE A 421 15.88 3.15 -17.46
N LEU A 422 15.16 4.08 -18.10
CA LEU A 422 15.19 5.49 -17.75
C LEU A 422 14.83 5.73 -16.28
N LYS A 423 13.84 5.00 -15.74
CA LYS A 423 13.48 5.04 -14.32
C LYS A 423 14.69 4.75 -13.42
N VAL A 424 15.50 3.75 -13.76
CA VAL A 424 16.67 3.36 -12.97
C VAL A 424 17.75 4.43 -13.08
N ILE A 425 18.09 4.84 -14.29
CA ILE A 425 19.10 5.88 -14.54
C ILE A 425 18.74 7.18 -13.82
N MET A 426 17.53 7.69 -14.04
CA MET A 426 17.08 8.92 -13.37
C MET A 426 17.01 8.79 -11.86
N GLY A 427 16.60 7.61 -11.38
CA GLY A 427 16.50 7.35 -9.95
C GLY A 427 17.86 7.40 -9.25
N TYR A 428 18.87 6.73 -9.78
CA TYR A 428 20.17 6.59 -9.12
C TYR A 428 21.18 7.66 -9.53
N ASP A 429 21.34 7.92 -10.82
CA ASP A 429 22.42 8.79 -11.30
C ASP A 429 22.08 10.27 -11.15
N TYR A 430 20.80 10.63 -11.11
CA TYR A 430 20.40 12.02 -11.01
C TYR A 430 19.64 12.36 -9.72
N LEU A 431 18.48 11.74 -9.49
CA LEU A 431 17.62 12.10 -8.35
C LEU A 431 18.27 11.76 -7.01
N TRP A 432 18.85 10.56 -6.90
CA TRP A 432 19.52 10.15 -5.67
C TRP A 432 20.68 11.10 -5.32
N ILE A 433 21.50 11.44 -6.29
CA ILE A 433 22.64 12.33 -6.07
C ILE A 433 22.20 13.75 -5.70
N ASN A 434 21.25 14.32 -6.44
CA ASN A 434 20.90 15.73 -6.27
C ASN A 434 19.86 15.97 -5.16
N VAL A 435 18.85 15.10 -5.01
CA VAL A 435 17.79 15.26 -4.01
C VAL A 435 18.19 14.69 -2.66
N ARG A 436 18.80 13.48 -2.63
CA ARG A 436 19.20 12.84 -1.38
C ARG A 436 20.58 13.28 -0.92
N VAL A 437 21.64 12.97 -1.69
CA VAL A 437 23.03 13.15 -1.23
C VAL A 437 23.36 14.63 -1.06
N LYS A 438 23.07 15.45 -2.06
CA LYS A 438 23.36 16.90 -2.04
C LYS A 438 22.23 17.71 -1.40
N GLY A 439 20.99 17.26 -1.54
CA GLY A 439 19.80 17.96 -1.05
C GLY A 439 19.43 17.64 0.40
N GLY A 440 19.86 16.47 0.92
CA GLY A 440 19.60 16.06 2.30
C GLY A 440 18.23 15.39 2.50
N ALA A 441 17.47 15.12 1.45
CA ALA A 441 16.26 14.31 1.56
C ALA A 441 16.59 12.86 1.95
N TYR A 442 15.66 12.20 2.63
CA TYR A 442 15.84 10.78 2.98
C TYR A 442 15.75 9.86 1.76
N GLY A 443 14.98 10.23 0.76
CA GLY A 443 14.85 9.50 -0.49
C GLY A 443 14.18 10.29 -1.61
N CYS A 444 14.18 9.73 -2.81
CA CYS A 444 13.42 10.23 -3.94
C CYS A 444 13.00 9.07 -4.84
N MET A 445 11.86 9.19 -5.48
CA MET A 445 11.28 8.18 -6.35
C MET A 445 10.80 8.81 -7.65
N ASN A 446 10.77 7.98 -8.70
CA ASN A 446 10.14 8.31 -9.97
C ASN A 446 9.36 7.12 -10.51
N SER A 447 8.37 7.38 -11.35
CA SER A 447 7.59 6.32 -11.97
C SER A 447 7.13 6.73 -13.37
N TYR A 448 7.08 5.75 -14.28
CA TYR A 448 6.55 5.87 -15.63
C TYR A 448 5.59 4.71 -15.87
N MET A 449 4.30 4.94 -15.75
CA MET A 449 3.28 3.90 -15.83
C MET A 449 2.82 3.68 -17.28
N ARG A 450 2.27 2.50 -17.57
CA ARG A 450 1.84 2.14 -18.94
C ARG A 450 0.68 2.98 -19.46
N ASN A 451 -0.16 3.50 -18.58
CA ASN A 451 -1.26 4.42 -18.91
C ASN A 451 -0.80 5.88 -19.13
N GLY A 452 0.50 6.13 -19.03
CA GLY A 452 1.08 7.46 -19.22
C GLY A 452 1.32 8.25 -17.94
N ASP A 453 0.77 7.83 -16.82
CA ASP A 453 0.98 8.49 -15.54
C ASP A 453 2.46 8.45 -15.16
N THR A 454 3.00 9.61 -14.82
CA THR A 454 4.39 9.76 -14.40
C THR A 454 4.49 10.75 -13.25
N TYR A 455 5.42 10.47 -12.34
CA TYR A 455 5.70 11.37 -11.23
C TYR A 455 7.17 11.31 -10.77
N PHE A 456 7.59 12.38 -10.14
CA PHE A 456 8.78 12.50 -9.31
C PHE A 456 8.33 12.89 -7.92
N VAL A 457 8.92 12.30 -6.88
CA VAL A 457 8.58 12.67 -5.50
C VAL A 457 9.78 12.50 -4.58
N SER A 458 9.97 13.46 -3.68
CA SER A 458 10.96 13.37 -2.60
C SER A 458 10.31 12.82 -1.32
N TYR A 459 11.14 12.25 -0.45
CA TYR A 459 10.72 11.67 0.81
C TYR A 459 11.52 12.27 1.96
N ARG A 460 10.82 12.86 2.93
CA ARG A 460 11.40 13.58 4.07
C ARG A 460 12.47 14.57 3.62
N ASP A 461 12.05 15.55 2.85
CA ASP A 461 12.88 16.53 2.16
C ASP A 461 12.96 17.82 2.97
N PRO A 462 14.15 18.35 3.26
CA PRO A 462 14.29 19.67 3.89
C PRO A 462 14.08 20.83 2.92
N ASN A 463 14.01 20.57 1.59
CA ASN A 463 13.95 21.59 0.56
C ASN A 463 12.65 21.52 -0.25
N LEU A 464 11.97 22.64 -0.49
CA LEU A 464 10.82 22.74 -1.37
C LEU A 464 11.23 23.19 -2.78
N LYS A 465 11.66 24.43 -2.91
CA LYS A 465 11.98 25.04 -4.21
C LYS A 465 13.16 24.36 -4.90
N LYS A 466 14.22 24.10 -4.16
CA LYS A 466 15.43 23.48 -4.69
C LYS A 466 15.16 22.10 -5.29
N THR A 467 14.31 21.30 -4.64
CA THR A 467 13.94 19.99 -5.16
C THR A 467 13.07 20.09 -6.41
N ASP A 468 12.17 21.06 -6.46
CA ASP A 468 11.35 21.31 -7.64
C ASP A 468 12.20 21.78 -8.83
N GLU A 469 13.20 22.65 -8.59
CA GLU A 469 14.22 23.07 -9.60
C GLU A 469 15.07 21.87 -10.09
N ILE A 470 15.40 20.92 -9.21
CA ILE A 470 16.10 19.70 -9.60
C ILE A 470 15.26 18.87 -10.58
N TYR A 471 13.94 18.81 -10.39
CA TYR A 471 13.07 18.13 -11.34
C TYR A 471 13.06 18.80 -12.73
N ASP A 472 13.20 20.12 -12.82
CA ASP A 472 13.36 20.82 -14.08
C ASP A 472 14.69 20.48 -14.79
N GLY A 473 15.72 20.17 -14.04
CA GLY A 473 17.04 19.81 -14.56
C GLY A 473 17.15 18.40 -15.17
N ILE A 474 16.16 17.52 -14.99
CA ILE A 474 16.19 16.12 -15.47
C ILE A 474 16.49 16.01 -16.97
N PRO A 475 15.85 16.77 -17.90
CA PRO A 475 16.12 16.65 -19.32
C PRO A 475 17.55 17.02 -19.70
N VAL A 476 18.12 18.01 -19.02
CA VAL A 476 19.50 18.47 -19.26
C VAL A 476 20.50 17.41 -18.81
N SER A 477 20.30 16.81 -17.65
CA SER A 477 21.15 15.73 -17.14
C SER A 477 21.21 14.54 -18.09
N TYR A 478 20.06 14.13 -18.65
CA TYR A 478 20.03 13.02 -19.60
C TYR A 478 20.81 13.31 -20.89
N THR A 479 20.77 14.54 -21.39
CA THR A 479 21.58 14.96 -22.58
C THR A 479 23.08 14.90 -22.28
N HIS A 480 23.50 15.25 -21.07
CA HIS A 480 24.92 15.17 -20.67
C HIS A 480 25.42 13.73 -20.52
N LEU A 481 24.61 12.81 -19.97
CA LEU A 481 24.94 11.38 -19.92
C LEU A 481 25.21 10.82 -21.32
N ARG A 482 24.39 11.18 -22.30
CA ARG A 482 24.57 10.76 -23.69
C ARG A 482 25.84 11.33 -24.35
N ALA A 483 26.23 12.55 -23.99
CA ALA A 483 27.46 13.17 -24.50
C ALA A 483 28.74 12.50 -23.94
N HIS A 484 28.70 11.98 -22.72
CA HIS A 484 29.82 11.25 -22.13
C HIS A 484 30.01 9.85 -22.72
N GLU A 485 28.94 9.15 -23.09
CA GLU A 485 29.04 7.85 -23.78
C GLU A 485 29.65 7.97 -25.18
N THR A 486 29.34 9.03 -25.91
CA THR A 486 29.89 9.26 -27.26
C THR A 486 31.36 9.69 -27.26
N LEU A 487 31.91 10.16 -26.14
CA LEU A 487 33.33 10.51 -26.00
C LEU A 487 34.18 9.33 -25.51
N SER A 488 33.60 8.27 -24.95
CA SER A 488 34.33 7.08 -24.53
C SER A 488 34.41 6.00 -25.63
N ASP A 489 33.63 6.13 -26.70
CA ASP A 489 33.62 5.21 -27.86
C ASP A 489 34.38 5.75 -29.07
N LEU A 490 35.07 6.90 -28.93
CA LEU A 490 36.09 7.46 -29.87
C LEU A 490 37.49 7.33 -29.30
#